data_58e93d68226360701f7992962c15d478
#
_entry.id   58e93d68226360701f7992962c15d478
#
_cell.length_a   1.000
_cell.length_b   1.000
_cell.length_c   1.000
_cell.angle_alpha   90.00
_cell.angle_beta   90.00
_cell.angle_gamma   90.00
#
_symmetry.space_group_name_H-M   'P 1'
#
loop_
_entity.id
_entity.type
_entity.pdbx_description
1 polymer ?
#
loop_
_entity_poly.entity_id
_entity_poly.type
_entity_poly.pdbx_seq_one_letter_code
_entity_poly.pdbx_strand_id
1 'polypeptide(L)'
;MKGGEYMAKAYMITYDLNSKGQNYEDVIQAIKDSALCWCTYWKSSFLIKSNLTADQISDKITPHLDSNDRLIIVEANSTNYQGWLGKDQWTFIHEKIFG
;
A
#
# COMPACT_ATOMS: atom_id res chain seq x y z
N MET A 1 -22.46 14.37 5.05
CA MET A 1 -21.77 14.09 4.89
C MET A 1 -21.53 13.31 4.56
N LYS A 2 -21.61 13.21 4.38
CA LYS A 2 -21.23 12.47 4.01
C LYS A 2 -20.26 11.63 4.40
N GLY A 3 -20.24 10.89 5.32
CA GLY A 3 -19.17 10.08 5.78
C GLY A 3 -18.69 9.06 4.83
N GLY A 4 -19.56 8.50 4.04
CA GLY A 4 -19.16 7.51 3.06
C GLY A 4 -18.12 7.99 2.08
N GLU A 5 -18.08 9.28 1.88
CA GLU A 5 -17.11 9.86 0.95
C GLU A 5 -15.69 9.71 1.41
N TYR A 6 -15.53 9.56 2.71
CA TYR A 6 -14.20 9.56 3.30
C TYR A 6 -13.81 8.18 3.78
N MET A 7 -14.56 7.19 3.36
CA MET A 7 -14.22 5.84 3.77
C MET A 7 -12.92 5.42 3.12
N ALA A 8 -11.91 5.34 3.94
CA ALA A 8 -10.62 4.86 3.48
C ALA A 8 -10.72 3.37 3.19
N LYS A 9 -9.90 2.93 2.26
CA LYS A 9 -9.84 1.53 1.87
C LYS A 9 -8.44 1.00 2.11
N ALA A 10 -8.34 -0.30 2.25
CA ALA A 10 -7.06 -0.95 2.41
C ALA A 10 -6.58 -1.46 1.06
N TYR A 11 -5.27 -1.36 0.84
CA TYR A 11 -4.66 -1.82 -0.39
C TYR A 11 -3.39 -2.58 -0.08
N MET A 12 -3.17 -3.65 -0.84
CA MET A 12 -1.88 -4.31 -0.87
C MET A 12 -1.16 -3.81 -2.11
N ILE A 13 0.04 -3.30 -1.92
CA ILE A 13 0.87 -2.79 -3.01
C ILE A 13 2.11 -3.66 -3.06
N THR A 14 2.36 -4.28 -4.20
CA THR A 14 3.57 -5.07 -4.37
C THR A 14 4.27 -4.64 -5.64
N TYR A 15 5.59 -4.67 -5.60
CA TYR A 15 6.39 -4.14 -6.70
C TYR A 15 7.67 -4.94 -6.85
N ASP A 16 8.22 -4.88 -8.05
CA ASP A 16 9.49 -5.51 -8.36
C ASP A 16 10.29 -4.49 -9.17
N LEU A 17 11.34 -3.96 -8.56
CA LEU A 17 12.14 -2.89 -9.17
C LEU A 17 13.44 -3.49 -9.68
N ASN A 18 13.71 -3.29 -10.95
CA ASN A 18 14.89 -3.85 -11.58
C ASN A 18 16.09 -2.92 -11.59
N SER A 19 15.85 -1.63 -11.39
CA SER A 19 16.94 -0.65 -11.36
C SER A 19 17.53 -0.62 -9.96
N LYS A 20 18.79 -0.96 -9.85
CA LYS A 20 19.45 -1.05 -8.56
C LYS A 20 19.54 0.30 -7.89
N GLY A 21 18.90 0.43 -6.73
CA GLY A 21 18.99 1.60 -5.89
C GLY A 21 18.44 2.86 -6.47
N GLN A 22 18.12 2.85 -7.73
CA GLN A 22 17.66 4.02 -8.42
C GLN A 22 16.16 4.14 -8.22
N ASN A 23 15.69 5.26 -7.76
CA ASN A 23 14.27 5.54 -7.54
C ASN A 23 13.60 4.65 -6.48
N TYR A 24 14.34 3.76 -5.84
CA TYR A 24 13.75 2.84 -4.86
C TYR A 24 13.12 3.63 -3.71
N GLU A 25 13.87 4.60 -3.19
CA GLU A 25 13.38 5.43 -2.09
C GLU A 25 12.22 6.31 -2.54
N ASP A 26 12.24 6.76 -3.79
CA ASP A 26 11.15 7.57 -4.32
C ASP A 26 9.86 6.77 -4.43
N VAL A 27 9.97 5.51 -4.84
CA VAL A 27 8.82 4.61 -4.91
C VAL A 27 8.23 4.41 -3.50
N ILE A 28 9.08 4.11 -2.53
CA ILE A 28 8.64 3.89 -1.17
C ILE A 28 7.98 5.16 -0.61
N GLN A 29 8.58 6.31 -0.87
CA GLN A 29 8.02 7.57 -0.37
C GLN A 29 6.66 7.85 -1.01
N ALA A 30 6.52 7.57 -2.31
CA ALA A 30 5.24 7.77 -2.99
C ALA A 30 4.16 6.86 -2.41
N ILE A 31 4.51 5.63 -2.03
CA ILE A 31 3.57 4.73 -1.36
C ILE A 31 3.16 5.32 -0.02
N LYS A 32 4.11 5.76 0.78
CA LYS A 32 3.82 6.33 2.09
C LYS A 32 3.00 7.60 1.97
N ASP A 33 3.29 8.43 0.98
CA ASP A 33 2.56 9.67 0.75
C ASP A 33 1.11 9.41 0.33
N SER A 34 0.83 8.24 -0.22
CA SER A 34 -0.51 7.87 -0.62
C SER A 34 -1.34 7.35 0.55
N ALA A 35 -0.71 7.06 1.68
CA ALA A 35 -1.33 6.31 2.76
C ALA A 35 -1.67 7.20 3.95
N LEU A 36 -2.78 6.91 4.60
CA LEU A 36 -3.10 7.44 5.92
C LEU A 36 -2.28 6.72 6.97
N CYS A 37 -2.11 5.42 6.80
CA CYS A 37 -1.20 4.61 7.60
C CYS A 37 -0.76 3.42 6.75
N TRP A 38 0.35 2.82 7.15
CA TRP A 38 0.95 1.76 6.35
C TRP A 38 1.77 0.84 7.24
N CYS A 39 1.97 -0.37 6.74
CA CYS A 39 2.95 -1.27 7.31
C CYS A 39 3.62 -2.05 6.19
N THR A 40 4.83 -2.52 6.49
CA THR A 40 5.55 -3.37 5.56
C THR A 40 6.35 -4.37 6.37
N TYR A 41 5.90 -5.62 6.33
CA TYR A 41 6.55 -6.72 7.03
C TYR A 41 7.20 -7.68 6.03
N TRP A 42 7.21 -7.26 4.77
CA TRP A 42 7.66 -8.07 3.64
C TRP A 42 8.57 -7.25 2.76
N LYS A 43 9.39 -7.94 1.98
CA LYS A 43 10.16 -7.26 0.95
C LYS A 43 9.21 -6.82 -0.16
N SER A 44 9.42 -5.63 -0.65
CA SER A 44 8.76 -5.12 -1.85
C SER A 44 7.25 -5.18 -1.80
N SER A 45 6.67 -5.02 -0.62
CA SER A 45 5.23 -4.98 -0.46
C SER A 45 4.84 -4.11 0.72
N PHE A 46 3.73 -3.40 0.56
CA PHE A 46 3.15 -2.58 1.61
C PHE A 46 1.68 -2.92 1.73
N LEU A 47 1.18 -2.82 2.94
CA LEU A 47 -0.26 -2.81 3.19
C LEU A 47 -0.58 -1.42 3.72
N ILE A 48 -1.52 -0.73 3.06
CA ILE A 48 -1.83 0.65 3.42
C ILE A 48 -3.32 0.85 3.59
N LYS A 49 -3.65 1.91 4.30
CA LYS A 49 -5.00 2.46 4.35
C LYS A 49 -4.94 3.79 3.63
N SER A 50 -5.85 4.05 2.71
CA SER A 50 -5.79 5.25 1.89
C SER A 50 -7.17 5.74 1.51
N ASN A 51 -7.29 7.06 1.36
CA ASN A 51 -8.50 7.69 0.82
C ASN A 51 -8.51 7.71 -0.70
N LEU A 52 -7.42 7.28 -1.32
CA LEU A 52 -7.28 7.33 -2.77
C LEU A 52 -7.78 6.03 -3.41
N THR A 53 -8.10 6.11 -4.68
CA THR A 53 -8.40 4.91 -5.46
C THR A 53 -7.08 4.25 -5.88
N ALA A 54 -7.17 3.01 -6.35
CA ALA A 54 -5.99 2.32 -6.87
C ALA A 54 -5.36 3.10 -8.03
N ASP A 55 -6.19 3.69 -8.90
CA ASP A 55 -5.69 4.51 -10.00
C ASP A 55 -4.91 5.72 -9.50
N GLN A 56 -5.45 6.39 -8.50
CA GLN A 56 -4.79 7.57 -7.95
C GLN A 56 -3.47 7.21 -7.27
N ILE A 57 -3.45 6.10 -6.57
CA ILE A 57 -2.21 5.62 -5.95
C ILE A 57 -1.18 5.29 -7.04
N SER A 58 -1.62 4.59 -8.07
CA SER A 58 -0.75 4.25 -9.19
C SER A 58 -0.17 5.50 -9.84
N ASP A 59 -1.00 6.52 -10.01
CA ASP A 59 -0.54 7.77 -10.63
C ASP A 59 0.56 8.45 -9.82
N LYS A 60 0.59 8.24 -8.53
CA LYS A 60 1.64 8.80 -7.68
C LYS A 60 2.93 8.01 -7.74
N ILE A 61 2.84 6.73 -8.01
CA ILE A 61 4.01 5.84 -7.96
C ILE A 61 4.69 5.70 -9.33
N THR A 62 3.88 5.58 -10.38
CA THR A 62 4.41 5.26 -11.70
C THR A 62 5.42 6.25 -12.27
N PRO A 63 5.38 7.56 -11.93
CA PRO A 63 6.44 8.45 -12.41
C PRO A 63 7.84 8.06 -11.96
N HIS A 64 7.95 7.24 -10.94
CA HIS A 64 9.23 6.81 -10.39
C HIS A 64 9.67 5.44 -10.91
N LEU A 65 8.87 4.83 -11.79
CA LEU A 65 9.14 3.49 -12.29
C LEU A 65 9.77 3.52 -13.66
N ASP A 66 10.60 2.52 -13.93
CA ASP A 66 11.17 2.29 -15.26
C ASP A 66 10.29 1.29 -16.00
N SER A 67 10.52 1.19 -17.32
CA SER A 67 9.70 0.32 -18.15
C SER A 67 9.77 -1.15 -17.77
N ASN A 68 10.87 -1.57 -17.13
CA ASN A 68 11.07 -2.95 -16.73
C ASN A 68 10.72 -3.21 -15.26
N ASP A 69 10.20 -2.21 -14.56
CA ASP A 69 9.69 -2.41 -13.21
C ASP A 69 8.27 -2.93 -13.28
N ARG A 70 7.81 -3.49 -12.18
CA ARG A 70 6.46 -4.03 -12.07
C ARG A 70 5.80 -3.54 -10.80
N LEU A 71 4.51 -3.31 -10.86
CA LEU A 71 3.72 -2.81 -9.75
C LEU A 71 2.30 -3.32 -9.87
N ILE A 72 1.72 -3.72 -8.77
CA ILE A 72 0.28 -3.96 -8.73
C ILE A 72 -0.27 -3.45 -7.40
N ILE A 73 -1.47 -2.89 -7.46
CA ILE A 73 -2.19 -2.36 -6.32
C ILE A 73 -3.54 -3.05 -6.30
N VAL A 74 -3.84 -3.72 -5.20
CA VAL A 74 -5.08 -4.49 -5.08
C VAL A 74 -5.80 -4.04 -3.82
N GLU A 75 -7.08 -3.74 -3.94
CA GLU A 75 -7.87 -3.42 -2.77
C GLU A 75 -8.03 -4.68 -1.91
N ALA A 76 -7.79 -4.55 -0.62
CA ALA A 76 -7.86 -5.65 0.33
C ALA A 76 -9.22 -5.61 1.04
N ASN A 77 -9.84 -6.78 1.15
CA ASN A 77 -11.15 -6.90 1.77
C ASN A 77 -11.01 -7.03 3.27
N SER A 78 -11.64 -6.12 4.00
CA SER A 78 -11.55 -6.07 5.46
C SER A 78 -12.22 -7.27 6.16
N THR A 79 -13.03 -8.01 5.43
CA THR A 79 -13.72 -9.16 6.00
C THR A 79 -13.12 -10.49 5.56
N ASN A 80 -12.05 -10.45 4.76
CA ASN A 80 -11.50 -11.68 4.22
C ASN A 80 -10.00 -11.52 3.98
N TYR A 81 -9.24 -11.66 5.03
CA TYR A 81 -7.78 -11.66 4.95
C TYR A 81 -7.22 -12.57 6.02
N GLN A 82 -6.09 -13.17 5.76
CA GLN A 82 -5.45 -14.09 6.67
C GLN A 82 -3.98 -14.17 6.33
N GLY A 83 -3.18 -14.66 7.28
CA GLY A 83 -1.76 -14.79 7.06
C GLY A 83 -1.04 -15.34 8.28
N TRP A 84 0.25 -15.13 8.30
CA TRP A 84 1.13 -15.64 9.34
C TRP A 84 2.04 -14.51 9.79
N LEU A 85 1.68 -13.86 10.89
CA LEU A 85 2.36 -12.67 11.39
C LEU A 85 2.46 -12.73 12.91
N GLY A 86 3.30 -11.86 13.46
CA GLY A 86 3.39 -11.73 14.89
C GLY A 86 2.17 -11.02 15.46
N LYS A 87 2.00 -11.17 16.76
CA LYS A 87 0.84 -10.64 17.45
C LYS A 87 0.70 -9.14 17.28
N ASP A 88 1.77 -8.39 17.45
CA ASP A 88 1.72 -6.94 17.34
C ASP A 88 1.44 -6.48 15.94
N GLN A 89 1.93 -7.24 14.96
CA GLN A 89 1.68 -6.96 13.56
C GLN A 89 0.19 -7.13 13.24
N TRP A 90 -0.42 -8.19 13.74
CA TRP A 90 -1.85 -8.40 13.58
C TRP A 90 -2.66 -7.28 14.22
N THR A 91 -2.27 -6.86 15.43
CA THR A 91 -2.95 -5.77 16.12
C THR A 91 -2.93 -4.50 15.26
N PHE A 92 -1.77 -4.16 14.72
CA PHE A 92 -1.68 -2.97 13.88
C PHE A 92 -2.59 -3.09 12.65
N ILE A 93 -2.57 -4.24 11.99
CA ILE A 93 -3.36 -4.44 10.79
C ILE A 93 -4.86 -4.33 11.10
N HIS A 94 -5.32 -5.00 12.16
CA HIS A 94 -6.73 -4.95 12.52
C HIS A 94 -7.18 -3.55 12.90
N GLU A 95 -6.38 -2.83 13.66
CA GLU A 95 -6.80 -1.55 14.22
C GLU A 95 -6.54 -0.37 13.30
N LYS A 96 -5.42 -0.39 12.57
CA LYS A 96 -5.00 0.77 11.81
C LYS A 96 -5.27 0.64 10.32
N ILE A 97 -5.11 -0.55 9.76
CA ILE A 97 -5.32 -0.74 8.33
C ILE A 97 -6.80 -0.98 8.04
N PHE A 98 -7.43 -1.87 8.78
CA PHE A 98 -8.82 -2.26 8.55
C PHE A 98 -9.79 -1.67 9.57
N GLY A 99 -9.29 -0.99 10.55
CA GLY A 99 -10.12 -0.40 11.59
C GLY A 99 -10.82 0.88 11.21
#